data_2c7f916ee51e1154cf46e465d25af16a
#
_entry.id   2c7f916ee51e1154cf46e465d25af16a
#
_cell.length_a   1.000
_cell.length_b   1.000
_cell.length_c   1.000
_cell.angle_alpha   90.00
_cell.angle_beta   90.00
_cell.angle_gamma   90.00
#
_symmetry.space_group_name_H-M   'P 1'
#
loop_
_entity.id
_entity.type
_entity.pdbx_description
1 polymer ?
#
loop_
_entity_poly.entity_id
_entity_poly.type
_entity_poly.pdbx_seq_one_letter_code
_entity_poly.pdbx_strand_id
1 'polypeptide(L)'
;MPPARHFTQLIVWQLADRLRTLVFGLTKRNPFATDFKLRAQTDDAIDSVCRNTAEGFGCGDIEFARFLRIARRSLNEVQDQFRSALLKGYVVESDLVEARKRGCRKFCVWGIA
;
A
#
# COMPACT_ATOMS: atom_id res chain seq x y z
N MET A 1 3.73 24.87 -10.67
CA MET A 1 4.11 23.49 -11.01
C MET A 1 3.29 23.00 -12.19
N PRO A 2 3.90 22.41 -13.21
CA PRO A 2 3.14 21.83 -14.29
C PRO A 2 2.32 20.63 -13.77
N PRO A 3 1.15 20.37 -14.34
CA PRO A 3 0.36 19.20 -13.96
C PRO A 3 1.10 17.91 -14.31
N ALA A 4 0.81 16.85 -13.57
CA ALA A 4 1.38 15.54 -13.84
C ALA A 4 0.93 15.03 -15.21
N ARG A 5 1.87 14.46 -15.97
CA ARG A 5 1.60 13.90 -17.31
C ARG A 5 1.52 12.38 -17.29
N HIS A 6 2.01 11.76 -16.21
CA HIS A 6 2.00 10.31 -16.03
C HIS A 6 1.75 10.00 -14.56
N PHE A 7 1.11 8.87 -14.27
CA PHE A 7 0.78 8.53 -12.88
C PHE A 7 2.03 8.43 -11.99
N THR A 8 3.19 8.08 -12.55
CA THR A 8 4.44 7.99 -11.80
C THR A 8 4.88 9.33 -11.21
N GLN A 9 4.31 10.43 -11.67
CA GLN A 9 4.59 11.78 -11.15
C GLN A 9 3.67 12.14 -9.98
N LEU A 10 2.62 11.36 -9.72
CA LEU A 10 1.73 11.58 -8.58
C LEU A 10 2.45 11.21 -7.28
N ILE A 11 2.46 12.13 -6.32
CA ILE A 11 3.09 11.89 -5.02
C ILE A 11 2.41 10.71 -4.31
N VAL A 12 1.09 10.60 -4.38
CA VAL A 12 0.35 9.49 -3.78
C VAL A 12 0.77 8.15 -4.37
N TRP A 13 0.99 8.07 -5.67
CA TRP A 13 1.49 6.85 -6.30
C TRP A 13 2.93 6.54 -5.87
N GLN A 14 3.79 7.56 -5.81
CA GLN A 14 5.18 7.39 -5.37
C GLN A 14 5.26 6.85 -3.95
N LEU A 15 4.41 7.35 -3.04
CA LEU A 15 4.32 6.83 -1.67
C LEU A 15 3.84 5.39 -1.64
N ALA A 16 2.82 5.07 -2.44
CA ALA A 16 2.30 3.71 -2.54
C ALA A 16 3.36 2.74 -3.09
N ASP A 17 4.13 3.16 -4.08
CA ASP A 17 5.19 2.35 -4.68
C ASP A 17 6.33 2.08 -3.68
N ARG A 18 6.72 3.07 -2.90
CA ARG A 18 7.72 2.89 -1.83
C ARG A 18 7.22 1.91 -0.77
N LEU A 19 5.96 2.03 -0.39
CA LEU A 19 5.35 1.09 0.55
C LEU A 19 5.31 -0.32 -0.04
N ARG A 20 4.95 -0.45 -1.31
CA ARG A 20 4.94 -1.75 -2.00
C ARG A 20 6.32 -2.41 -1.98
N THR A 21 7.37 -1.65 -2.25
CA THR A 21 8.74 -2.16 -2.21
C THR A 21 9.10 -2.68 -0.81
N LEU A 22 8.72 -1.95 0.24
CA LEU A 22 8.92 -2.38 1.61
C LEU A 22 8.13 -3.66 1.93
N VAL A 23 6.85 -3.69 1.57
CA VAL A 23 5.97 -4.84 1.81
C VAL A 23 6.51 -6.10 1.12
N PHE A 24 6.90 -6.00 -0.15
CA PHE A 24 7.48 -7.14 -0.86
C PHE A 24 8.78 -7.62 -0.20
N GLY A 25 9.59 -6.72 0.31
CA GLY A 25 10.79 -7.09 1.07
C GLY A 25 10.45 -7.90 2.32
N LEU A 26 9.37 -7.54 3.01
CA LEU A 26 8.95 -8.25 4.23
C LEU A 26 8.31 -9.60 3.90
N THR A 27 7.47 -9.67 2.87
CA THR A 27 6.77 -10.93 2.52
C THR A 27 7.70 -11.99 1.94
N LYS A 28 8.87 -11.60 1.44
CA LYS A 28 9.88 -12.53 0.93
C LYS A 28 10.71 -13.19 2.03
N ARG A 29 10.71 -12.67 3.25
CA ARG A 29 11.48 -13.21 4.36
C ARG A 29 10.79 -14.43 4.94
N ASN A 30 11.57 -15.46 5.25
CA ASN A 30 11.06 -16.60 6.00
C ASN A 30 10.86 -16.21 7.48
N PRO A 31 9.83 -16.69 8.16
CA PRO A 31 8.83 -17.67 7.69
C PRO A 31 7.64 -17.09 6.94
N PHE A 32 7.53 -15.77 6.79
CA PHE A 32 6.41 -15.12 6.07
C PHE A 32 6.26 -15.70 4.66
N ALA A 33 7.39 -15.86 3.95
CA ALA A 33 7.41 -16.35 2.58
C ALA A 33 6.77 -17.74 2.41
N THR A 34 6.76 -18.55 3.46
CA THR A 34 6.19 -19.91 3.42
C THR A 34 4.72 -19.98 3.78
N ASP A 35 4.15 -18.92 4.34
CA ASP A 35 2.70 -18.78 4.51
C ASP A 35 2.10 -18.25 3.21
N PHE A 36 1.93 -19.14 2.24
CA PHE A 36 1.58 -18.76 0.87
C PHE A 36 0.27 -17.97 0.79
N LYS A 37 -0.72 -18.33 1.60
CA LYS A 37 -2.00 -17.64 1.59
C LYS A 37 -1.86 -16.19 2.09
N LEU A 38 -1.25 -16.01 3.24
CA LEU A 38 -1.08 -14.66 3.81
C LEU A 38 -0.17 -13.81 2.92
N ARG A 39 0.92 -14.41 2.42
CA ARG A 39 1.82 -13.73 1.50
C ARG A 39 1.11 -13.24 0.24
N ALA A 40 0.35 -14.14 -0.42
CA ALA A 40 -0.36 -13.79 -1.63
C ALA A 40 -1.39 -12.70 -1.39
N GLN A 41 -2.17 -12.80 -0.30
CA GLN A 41 -3.17 -11.79 0.05
C GLN A 41 -2.52 -10.43 0.33
N THR A 42 -1.38 -10.41 1.01
CA THR A 42 -0.66 -9.18 1.33
C THR A 42 -0.08 -8.53 0.07
N ASP A 43 0.58 -9.33 -0.78
CA ASP A 43 1.16 -8.84 -2.03
C ASP A 43 0.06 -8.31 -2.96
N ASP A 44 -1.06 -9.01 -3.09
CA ASP A 44 -2.19 -8.57 -3.92
C ASP A 44 -2.80 -7.27 -3.38
N ALA A 45 -2.93 -7.14 -2.08
CA ALA A 45 -3.51 -5.94 -1.48
C ALA A 45 -2.64 -4.70 -1.73
N ILE A 46 -1.32 -4.81 -1.56
CA ILE A 46 -0.44 -3.66 -1.82
C ILE A 46 -0.36 -3.35 -3.31
N ASP A 47 -0.38 -4.34 -4.19
CA ASP A 47 -0.49 -4.10 -5.62
C ASP A 47 -1.78 -3.38 -5.98
N SER A 48 -2.89 -3.71 -5.30
CA SER A 48 -4.16 -3.02 -5.50
C SER A 48 -4.09 -1.55 -5.11
N VAL A 49 -3.36 -1.19 -4.05
CA VAL A 49 -3.14 0.21 -3.68
C VAL A 49 -2.49 0.97 -4.84
N CYS A 50 -1.42 0.43 -5.38
CA CYS A 50 -0.68 1.08 -6.48
C CYS A 50 -1.50 1.11 -7.76
N ARG A 51 -2.15 0.00 -8.11
CA ARG A 51 -2.94 -0.12 -9.34
C ARG A 51 -4.10 0.86 -9.36
N ASN A 52 -4.86 0.96 -8.28
CA ASN A 52 -6.01 1.86 -8.23
C ASN A 52 -5.59 3.33 -8.27
N THR A 53 -4.47 3.66 -7.62
CA THR A 53 -3.93 5.01 -7.71
C THR A 53 -3.51 5.35 -9.14
N ALA A 54 -2.87 4.42 -9.83
CA ALA A 54 -2.46 4.60 -11.22
C ALA A 54 -3.67 4.70 -12.17
N GLU A 55 -4.67 3.83 -11.99
CA GLU A 55 -5.85 3.81 -12.84
C GLU A 55 -6.70 5.07 -12.70
N GLY A 56 -6.69 5.71 -11.54
CA GLY A 56 -7.40 6.97 -11.33
C GLY A 56 -6.77 8.15 -12.05
N PHE A 57 -5.51 8.02 -12.46
CA PHE A 57 -4.84 9.11 -13.16
C PHE A 57 -5.49 9.37 -14.53
N GLY A 58 -5.72 10.64 -14.83
CA GLY A 58 -6.35 11.05 -16.09
C GLY A 58 -7.88 10.96 -16.09
N CYS A 59 -8.48 10.41 -15.05
CA CYS A 59 -9.93 10.47 -14.84
C CYS A 59 -10.33 11.84 -14.25
N GLY A 60 -11.60 12.20 -14.36
CA GLY A 60 -12.11 13.39 -13.66
C GLY A 60 -11.97 13.23 -12.15
N ASP A 61 -12.09 14.35 -11.43
CA ASP A 61 -11.86 14.40 -9.98
C ASP A 61 -12.72 13.41 -9.19
N ILE A 62 -13.97 13.23 -9.60
CA ILE A 62 -14.91 12.30 -8.94
C ILE A 62 -14.43 10.86 -9.09
N GLU A 63 -14.03 10.48 -10.31
CA GLU A 63 -13.53 9.13 -10.57
C GLU A 63 -12.18 8.88 -9.89
N PHE A 64 -11.29 9.87 -9.90
CA PHE A 64 -10.02 9.75 -9.18
C PHE A 64 -10.26 9.51 -7.68
N ALA A 65 -11.16 10.29 -7.08
CA ALA A 65 -11.53 10.09 -5.68
C ALA A 65 -12.07 8.69 -5.41
N ARG A 66 -12.84 8.12 -6.34
CA ARG A 66 -13.35 6.75 -6.23
C ARG A 66 -12.21 5.73 -6.22
N PHE A 67 -11.26 5.86 -7.13
CA PHE A 67 -10.08 4.97 -7.16
C PHE A 67 -9.24 5.11 -5.91
N LEU A 68 -9.07 6.31 -5.37
CA LEU A 68 -8.35 6.54 -4.13
C LEU A 68 -9.05 5.87 -2.94
N ARG A 69 -10.39 5.87 -2.90
CA ARG A 69 -11.13 5.15 -1.84
C ARG A 69 -10.92 3.64 -1.93
N ILE A 70 -10.86 3.09 -3.14
CA ILE A 70 -10.54 1.66 -3.33
C ILE A 70 -9.12 1.36 -2.85
N ALA A 71 -8.17 2.21 -3.23
CA ALA A 71 -6.78 2.09 -2.78
C ALA A 71 -6.69 2.11 -1.24
N ARG A 72 -7.45 2.98 -0.58
CA ARG A 72 -7.49 3.04 0.88
C ARG A 72 -8.02 1.76 1.51
N ARG A 73 -9.07 1.16 0.94
CA ARG A 73 -9.59 -0.12 1.42
C ARG A 73 -8.53 -1.21 1.33
N SER A 74 -7.81 -1.25 0.22
CA SER A 74 -6.70 -2.20 0.04
C SER A 74 -5.58 -1.95 1.06
N LEU A 75 -5.30 -0.69 1.37
CA LEU A 75 -4.31 -0.34 2.39
C LEU A 75 -4.75 -0.82 3.78
N ASN A 76 -6.03 -0.72 4.12
CA ASN A 76 -6.57 -1.27 5.36
C ASN A 76 -6.38 -2.79 5.42
N GLU A 77 -6.53 -3.49 4.31
CA GLU A 77 -6.25 -4.93 4.24
C GLU A 77 -4.78 -5.21 4.53
N VAL A 78 -3.86 -4.43 3.95
CA VAL A 78 -2.42 -4.57 4.22
C VAL A 78 -2.14 -4.42 5.71
N GLN A 79 -2.74 -3.42 6.35
CA GLN A 79 -2.55 -3.18 7.78
C GLN A 79 -3.04 -4.36 8.63
N ASP A 80 -4.21 -4.91 8.29
CA ASP A 80 -4.74 -6.07 9.00
C ASP A 80 -3.89 -7.32 8.79
N GLN A 81 -3.42 -7.52 7.56
CA GLN A 81 -2.54 -8.64 7.25
C GLN A 81 -1.20 -8.56 7.98
N PHE A 82 -0.66 -7.35 8.15
CA PHE A 82 0.53 -7.15 8.98
C PHE A 82 0.26 -7.40 10.45
N ARG A 83 -0.95 -7.10 10.93
CA ARG A 83 -1.33 -7.49 12.29
C ARG A 83 -1.29 -9.02 12.44
N SER A 84 -1.82 -9.76 11.47
CA SER A 84 -1.74 -11.23 11.45
C SER A 84 -0.28 -11.69 11.40
N ALA A 85 0.53 -11.08 10.56
CA ALA A 85 1.94 -11.43 10.44
C ALA A 85 2.71 -11.18 11.75
N LEU A 86 2.40 -10.09 12.45
CA LEU A 86 2.98 -9.80 13.76
C LEU A 86 2.61 -10.87 14.78
N LEU A 87 1.33 -11.25 14.86
CA LEU A 87 0.85 -12.28 15.79
C LEU A 87 1.44 -13.65 15.48
N LYS A 88 1.73 -13.93 14.22
CA LYS A 88 2.38 -15.20 13.80
C LYS A 88 3.89 -15.16 13.95
N GLY A 89 4.46 -14.01 14.31
CA GLY A 89 5.91 -13.87 14.47
C GLY A 89 6.67 -13.68 13.17
N TYR A 90 6.00 -13.35 12.06
CA TYR A 90 6.65 -13.17 10.77
C TYR A 90 7.35 -11.82 10.64
N VAL A 91 6.85 -10.82 11.34
CA VAL A 91 7.41 -9.47 11.37
C VAL A 91 7.52 -9.01 12.83
N VAL A 92 8.32 -7.97 13.07
CA VAL A 92 8.49 -7.36 14.39
C VAL A 92 7.94 -5.94 14.39
N GLU A 93 7.75 -5.36 15.57
CA GLU A 93 7.19 -4.00 15.68
C GLU A 93 7.99 -2.95 14.90
N SER A 94 9.31 -3.06 14.86
CA SER A 94 10.14 -2.11 14.10
C SER A 94 9.85 -2.14 12.61
N ASP A 95 9.49 -3.30 12.06
CA ASP A 95 9.06 -3.40 10.65
C ASP A 95 7.78 -2.61 10.41
N LEU A 96 6.83 -2.68 11.34
CA LEU A 96 5.55 -1.97 11.25
C LEU A 96 5.70 -0.46 11.42
N VAL A 97 6.59 -0.05 12.30
CA VAL A 97 6.90 1.39 12.48
C VAL A 97 7.45 1.96 11.18
N GLU A 98 8.35 1.25 10.53
CA GLU A 98 8.92 1.68 9.25
C GLU A 98 7.85 1.77 8.16
N ALA A 99 6.94 0.79 8.08
CA ALA A 99 5.83 0.80 7.13
C ALA A 99 4.90 2.00 7.35
N ARG A 100 4.58 2.33 8.61
CA ARG A 100 3.76 3.49 8.95
C ARG A 100 4.43 4.80 8.56
N LYS A 101 5.74 4.92 8.78
CA LYS A 101 6.50 6.11 8.38
C LYS A 101 6.53 6.29 6.87
N ARG A 102 6.66 5.18 6.13
CA ARG A 102 6.85 5.22 4.68
C ARG A 102 5.56 5.45 3.90
N GLY A 103 4.42 5.00 4.38
CA GLY A 103 3.24 5.06 3.53
C GLY A 103 1.91 5.19 4.24
N CYS A 104 1.60 4.31 5.17
CA CYS A 104 0.25 4.19 5.70
C CYS A 104 -0.24 5.50 6.31
N ARG A 105 0.58 6.16 7.13
CA ARG A 105 0.20 7.38 7.83
C ARG A 105 0.05 8.55 6.86
N LYS A 106 0.97 8.70 5.93
CA LYS A 106 0.93 9.78 4.94
C LYS A 106 -0.23 9.61 3.97
N PHE A 107 -0.53 8.38 3.58
CA PHE A 107 -1.65 8.07 2.72
C PHE A 107 -2.98 8.47 3.37
N CYS A 108 -3.14 8.25 4.67
CA CYS A 108 -4.32 8.65 5.43
C CYS A 108 -4.45 10.17 5.59
N VAL A 109 -3.33 10.88 5.75
CA VAL A 109 -3.31 12.34 5.92
C VAL A 109 -3.81 13.08 4.68
N TRP A 110 -3.82 12.44 3.53
CA TRP A 110 -4.24 13.06 2.25
C TRP A 110 -5.75 13.16 2.08
N GLY A 111 -6.50 13.05 3.17
CA GLY A 111 -7.93 13.29 3.13
C GLY A 111 -8.75 12.21 2.46
N ILE A 112 -8.18 11.05 2.26
CA ILE A 112 -8.87 9.89 1.72
C ILE A 112 -9.70 9.22 2.83
N ALA A 113 -9.65 9.81 3.96
CA ALA A 113 -10.36 9.32 5.13
C ALA A 113 -11.87 9.41 4.95
#